data_56f5c966a47a9f2aaaaa63fe823b07c6
#
_entry.id   56f5c966a47a9f2aaaaa63fe823b07c6
#
_cell.length_a   1.000
_cell.length_b   1.000
_cell.length_c   1.000
_cell.angle_alpha   90.00
_cell.angle_beta   90.00
_cell.angle_gamma   90.00
#
_symmetry.space_group_name_H-M   'P 1'
#
loop_
_entity.id
_entity.type
_entity.pdbx_description
1 polymer ?
#
loop_
_entity_poly.entity_id
_entity_poly.type
_entity_poly.pdbx_seq_one_letter_code
_entity_poly.pdbx_strand_id
1 'polypeptide(L)'
;EEEGQQYLAMEYVAGLDLKRYIKENAPLSNEEAVRLMGQILLAMRLAHTRGIIHRDLKPQNVLLTPDGTAKVSDFGIAVAFAETSLTQTNSMLGSVHYLSPEQARGSKATVQSDIYAMGIIFYEMLTGHIPYDGDSAVTIALQHFQKPLPSIREENKNVPQALENVVIKATAKKLTDRYKSVAEMYVDLSSCLSYERRNEKKLVFEDQAKADTKTLPKVSPTPKTA
;
A
#
# COMPACT_ATOMS: atom_id res chain seq x y z
N GLU A 1 9.06 -26.35 -23.24
CA GLU A 1 9.72 -27.31 -22.33
C GLU A 1 10.81 -28.03 -23.10
N GLU A 2 12.03 -27.90 -22.68
CA GLU A 2 13.12 -28.74 -23.14
C GLU A 2 13.67 -29.49 -21.92
N GLU A 3 13.80 -30.82 -22.07
CA GLU A 3 14.34 -31.72 -21.02
C GLU A 3 13.67 -31.61 -19.62
N GLY A 4 12.36 -31.32 -19.55
CA GLY A 4 11.62 -31.19 -18.30
C GLY A 4 11.87 -29.87 -17.54
N GLN A 5 12.59 -28.93 -18.13
CA GLN A 5 12.78 -27.58 -17.60
C GLN A 5 11.75 -26.63 -18.19
N GLN A 6 11.18 -25.76 -17.35
CA GLN A 6 10.27 -24.69 -17.76
C GLN A 6 11.03 -23.39 -17.91
N TYR A 7 10.90 -22.73 -19.04
CA TYR A 7 11.51 -21.45 -19.33
C TYR A 7 10.44 -20.38 -19.46
N LEU A 8 10.66 -19.22 -18.84
CA LEU A 8 9.84 -18.04 -19.00
C LEU A 8 10.69 -16.95 -19.66
N ALA A 9 10.31 -16.55 -20.88
CA ALA A 9 10.93 -15.41 -21.55
C ALA A 9 10.14 -14.14 -21.24
N MET A 10 10.81 -13.11 -20.78
CA MET A 10 10.21 -11.82 -20.41
C MET A 10 10.97 -10.67 -21.08
N GLU A 11 10.32 -9.51 -21.19
CA GLU A 11 10.99 -8.27 -21.58
C GLU A 11 12.11 -7.95 -20.58
N TYR A 12 13.28 -7.62 -21.09
CA TYR A 12 14.36 -7.06 -20.26
C TYR A 12 14.15 -5.56 -20.07
N VAL A 13 14.05 -5.13 -18.84
CA VAL A 13 13.97 -3.71 -18.46
C VAL A 13 15.31 -3.25 -17.91
N ALA A 14 16.02 -2.41 -18.67
CA ALA A 14 17.30 -1.84 -18.26
C ALA A 14 17.05 -0.66 -17.31
N GLY A 15 16.92 -0.94 -16.01
CA GLY A 15 16.64 0.11 -15.02
C GLY A 15 16.75 -0.40 -13.60
N LEU A 16 16.16 0.34 -12.68
CA LEU A 16 16.08 0.01 -11.25
C LEU A 16 14.71 -0.55 -10.92
N ASP A 17 14.61 -1.37 -9.88
CA ASP A 17 13.33 -1.58 -9.23
C ASP A 17 12.95 -0.37 -8.37
N LEU A 18 11.64 -0.20 -8.15
CA LEU A 18 11.11 0.95 -7.39
C LEU A 18 11.58 0.94 -5.93
N LYS A 19 11.86 -0.23 -5.33
CA LYS A 19 12.38 -0.31 -3.96
C LYS A 19 13.74 0.37 -3.82
N ARG A 20 14.63 0.09 -4.77
CA ARG A 20 15.93 0.73 -4.82
C ARG A 20 15.80 2.23 -5.11
N TYR A 21 14.92 2.59 -6.03
CA TYR A 21 14.65 3.99 -6.35
C TYR A 21 14.16 4.79 -5.14
N ILE A 22 13.18 4.25 -4.39
CA ILE A 22 12.71 4.85 -3.13
C ILE A 22 13.86 5.00 -2.14
N LYS A 23 14.65 3.94 -1.94
CA LYS A 23 15.77 3.97 -0.99
C LYS A 23 16.79 5.08 -1.30
N GLU A 24 17.00 5.38 -2.58
CA GLU A 24 17.98 6.37 -3.02
C GLU A 24 17.41 7.81 -3.08
N ASN A 25 16.08 7.99 -3.24
CA ASN A 25 15.46 9.26 -3.57
C ASN A 25 14.34 9.72 -2.65
N ALA A 26 13.80 8.86 -1.77
CA ALA A 26 12.67 9.22 -0.92
C ALA A 26 13.05 10.19 0.21
N PRO A 27 12.09 11.00 0.70
CA PRO A 27 10.71 11.08 0.22
C PRO A 27 10.62 11.68 -1.19
N LEU A 28 9.86 11.04 -2.07
CA LEU A 28 9.65 11.55 -3.42
C LEU A 28 8.80 12.82 -3.40
N SER A 29 8.95 13.69 -4.41
CA SER A 29 8.04 14.81 -4.58
C SER A 29 6.61 14.33 -4.80
N ASN A 30 5.61 15.14 -4.43
CA ASN A 30 4.22 14.78 -4.60
C ASN A 30 3.88 14.47 -6.06
N GLU A 31 4.40 15.27 -6.98
CA GLU A 31 4.19 15.15 -8.42
C GLU A 31 4.78 13.85 -8.95
N GLU A 32 5.98 13.49 -8.50
CA GLU A 32 6.64 12.26 -8.93
C GLU A 32 5.96 11.02 -8.36
N ALA A 33 5.61 11.03 -7.09
CA ALA A 33 4.89 9.93 -6.45
C ALA A 33 3.51 9.70 -7.11
N VAL A 34 2.78 10.78 -7.42
CA VAL A 34 1.50 10.71 -8.15
C VAL A 34 1.70 10.20 -9.58
N ARG A 35 2.74 10.65 -10.28
CA ARG A 35 3.06 10.19 -11.64
C ARG A 35 3.35 8.70 -11.68
N LEU A 36 4.23 8.22 -10.81
CA LEU A 36 4.60 6.79 -10.73
C LEU A 36 3.41 5.93 -10.31
N MET A 37 2.68 6.34 -9.27
CA MET A 37 1.48 5.61 -8.84
C MET A 37 0.42 5.59 -9.94
N GLY A 38 0.23 6.67 -10.68
CA GLY A 38 -0.68 6.72 -11.83
C GLY A 38 -0.34 5.68 -12.90
N GLN A 39 0.95 5.50 -13.22
CA GLN A 39 1.41 4.48 -14.18
C GLN A 39 1.18 3.06 -13.65
N ILE A 40 1.45 2.81 -12.37
CA ILE A 40 1.18 1.51 -11.72
C ILE A 40 -0.32 1.20 -11.77
N LEU A 41 -1.18 2.18 -11.43
CA LEU A 41 -2.63 2.03 -11.49
C LEU A 41 -3.14 1.70 -12.89
N LEU A 42 -2.58 2.32 -13.94
CA LEU A 42 -2.96 2.01 -15.33
C LEU A 42 -2.56 0.58 -15.73
N ALA A 43 -1.38 0.13 -15.35
CA ALA A 43 -0.93 -1.24 -15.58
C ALA A 43 -1.84 -2.24 -14.84
N MET A 44 -2.13 -1.98 -13.57
CA MET A 44 -3.00 -2.83 -12.75
C MET A 44 -4.46 -2.83 -13.25
N ARG A 45 -4.95 -1.70 -13.77
CA ARG A 45 -6.26 -1.65 -14.41
C ARG A 45 -6.35 -2.61 -15.60
N LEU A 46 -5.31 -2.63 -16.43
CA LEU A 46 -5.26 -3.55 -17.57
C LEU A 46 -5.27 -5.02 -17.12
N ALA A 47 -4.51 -5.35 -16.09
CA ALA A 47 -4.48 -6.69 -15.52
C ALA A 47 -5.86 -7.09 -14.95
N HIS A 48 -6.44 -6.23 -14.10
CA HIS A 48 -7.74 -6.49 -13.46
C HIS A 48 -8.89 -6.64 -14.45
N THR A 49 -8.92 -5.86 -15.54
CA THR A 49 -9.94 -6.03 -16.60
C THR A 49 -9.83 -7.35 -17.33
N ARG A 50 -8.68 -8.02 -17.28
CA ARG A 50 -8.44 -9.37 -17.78
C ARG A 50 -8.59 -10.48 -16.75
N GLY A 51 -9.09 -10.13 -15.55
CA GLY A 51 -9.26 -11.06 -14.44
C GLY A 51 -7.95 -11.49 -13.77
N ILE A 52 -6.85 -10.77 -14.03
CA ILE A 52 -5.53 -11.06 -13.45
C ILE A 52 -5.36 -10.22 -12.18
N ILE A 53 -5.16 -10.89 -11.05
CA ILE A 53 -4.82 -10.28 -9.76
C ILE A 53 -3.33 -10.52 -9.51
N HIS A 54 -2.60 -9.48 -9.09
CA HIS A 54 -1.15 -9.58 -8.90
C HIS A 54 -0.77 -10.43 -7.67
N ARG A 55 -1.45 -10.23 -6.55
CA ARG A 55 -1.33 -10.99 -5.30
C ARG A 55 -0.06 -10.72 -4.47
N ASP A 56 1.05 -10.33 -5.09
CA ASP A 56 2.34 -10.02 -4.44
C ASP A 56 2.91 -8.68 -4.97
N LEU A 57 2.08 -7.65 -5.00
CA LEU A 57 2.52 -6.33 -5.44
C LEU A 57 3.38 -5.67 -4.36
N LYS A 58 4.59 -5.29 -4.73
CA LYS A 58 5.60 -4.64 -3.89
C LYS A 58 6.56 -3.83 -4.76
N PRO A 59 7.32 -2.87 -4.19
CA PRO A 59 8.19 -2.01 -5.00
C PRO A 59 9.25 -2.78 -5.79
N GLN A 60 9.71 -3.94 -5.34
CA GLN A 60 10.65 -4.80 -6.07
C GLN A 60 10.06 -5.33 -7.39
N ASN A 61 8.72 -5.46 -7.47
CA ASN A 61 8.00 -5.93 -8.66
C ASN A 61 7.53 -4.78 -9.56
N VAL A 62 8.01 -3.56 -9.32
CA VAL A 62 7.83 -2.40 -10.19
C VAL A 62 9.20 -1.97 -10.71
N LEU A 63 9.41 -2.10 -12.01
CA LEU A 63 10.65 -1.74 -12.66
C LEU A 63 10.52 -0.34 -13.25
N LEU A 64 11.57 0.47 -13.13
CA LEU A 64 11.66 1.79 -13.73
C LEU A 64 12.61 1.74 -14.90
N THR A 65 12.11 2.10 -16.09
CA THR A 65 12.96 2.26 -17.28
C THR A 65 13.87 3.48 -17.15
N PRO A 66 14.94 3.60 -17.94
CA PRO A 66 15.85 4.76 -17.88
C PRO A 66 15.17 6.12 -18.11
N ASP A 67 14.03 6.16 -18.82
CA ASP A 67 13.20 7.35 -19.02
C ASP A 67 12.21 7.59 -17.88
N GLY A 68 12.25 6.78 -16.82
CA GLY A 68 11.41 6.93 -15.63
C GLY A 68 9.98 6.38 -15.77
N THR A 69 9.74 5.50 -16.76
CA THR A 69 8.44 4.81 -16.90
C THR A 69 8.37 3.61 -15.97
N ALA A 70 7.27 3.47 -15.22
CA ALA A 70 7.04 2.33 -14.35
C ALA A 70 6.42 1.15 -15.10
N LYS A 71 6.98 -0.04 -14.91
CA LYS A 71 6.47 -1.32 -15.45
C LYS A 71 6.25 -2.30 -14.31
N VAL A 72 5.04 -2.85 -14.20
CA VAL A 72 4.72 -3.88 -13.21
C VAL A 72 5.12 -5.24 -13.76
N SER A 73 5.83 -6.03 -12.96
CA SER A 73 6.36 -7.36 -13.29
C SER A 73 5.89 -8.42 -12.29
N ASP A 74 6.22 -9.68 -12.56
CA ASP A 74 6.05 -10.82 -11.64
C ASP A 74 4.61 -11.06 -11.14
N PHE A 75 3.64 -10.96 -12.05
CA PHE A 75 2.23 -11.24 -11.77
C PHE A 75 2.02 -12.68 -11.28
N GLY A 76 1.71 -12.83 -9.98
CA GLY A 76 1.17 -14.06 -9.40
C GLY A 76 2.04 -15.32 -9.47
N ILE A 77 3.28 -15.21 -9.94
CA ILE A 77 4.18 -16.37 -10.12
C ILE A 77 4.51 -17.05 -8.78
N ALA A 78 4.57 -16.26 -7.69
CA ALA A 78 4.95 -16.77 -6.38
C ALA A 78 3.82 -17.52 -5.63
N VAL A 79 2.56 -17.33 -6.01
CA VAL A 79 1.41 -17.87 -5.24
C VAL A 79 1.15 -19.34 -5.49
N ALA A 80 1.59 -19.89 -6.64
CA ALA A 80 1.50 -21.33 -6.88
C ALA A 80 2.35 -22.18 -5.91
N PHE A 81 3.33 -21.56 -5.25
CA PHE A 81 4.22 -22.21 -4.28
C PHE A 81 3.91 -21.88 -2.81
N ALA A 82 3.04 -20.91 -2.52
CA ALA A 82 2.81 -20.38 -1.18
C ALA A 82 1.54 -20.91 -0.48
N GLU A 83 0.79 -21.82 -1.09
CA GLU A 83 -0.41 -22.38 -0.43
C GLU A 83 -0.11 -23.24 0.82
N THR A 84 1.15 -23.46 1.19
CA THR A 84 1.48 -24.44 2.22
C THR A 84 2.25 -23.95 3.44
N SER A 85 2.77 -22.73 3.54
CA SER A 85 3.31 -22.31 4.86
C SER A 85 3.74 -20.84 4.95
N LEU A 86 3.16 -20.12 5.89
CA LEU A 86 3.62 -18.84 6.43
C LEU A 86 5.00 -18.91 7.16
N THR A 87 5.71 -20.03 7.07
CA THR A 87 6.79 -20.33 7.99
C THR A 87 8.20 -20.37 7.42
N GLN A 88 8.44 -20.25 6.13
CA GLN A 88 9.83 -20.36 5.62
C GLN A 88 10.13 -19.55 4.36
N THR A 89 10.88 -18.50 4.45
CA THR A 89 12.09 -18.02 3.75
C THR A 89 12.21 -16.50 3.83
N ASN A 90 13.44 -15.95 3.83
CA ASN A 90 13.74 -14.50 3.85
C ASN A 90 13.07 -13.69 2.72
N SER A 91 12.69 -14.33 1.61
CA SER A 91 11.93 -13.68 0.53
C SER A 91 10.47 -13.38 0.89
N MET A 92 9.88 -14.18 1.79
CA MET A 92 8.53 -13.93 2.32
C MET A 92 8.50 -12.76 3.30
N LEU A 93 9.58 -12.50 4.03
CA LEU A 93 9.65 -11.38 4.97
C LEU A 93 9.47 -10.03 4.24
N GLY A 94 10.00 -9.89 3.02
CA GLY A 94 9.83 -8.67 2.22
C GLY A 94 8.40 -8.44 1.75
N SER A 95 7.67 -9.50 1.41
CA SER A 95 6.30 -9.41 0.88
C SER A 95 5.26 -9.10 1.96
N VAL A 96 5.49 -9.51 3.22
CA VAL A 96 4.54 -9.31 4.31
C VAL A 96 4.28 -7.82 4.61
N HIS A 97 5.23 -6.94 4.32
CA HIS A 97 5.08 -5.49 4.50
C HIS A 97 3.99 -4.84 3.63
N TYR A 98 3.58 -5.50 2.54
CA TYR A 98 2.56 -5.01 1.60
C TYR A 98 1.30 -5.87 1.60
N LEU A 99 1.22 -6.85 2.49
CA LEU A 99 0.12 -7.80 2.59
C LEU A 99 -1.16 -7.11 3.06
N SER A 100 -2.28 -7.37 2.39
CA SER A 100 -3.57 -6.82 2.83
C SER A 100 -4.08 -7.51 4.11
N PRO A 101 -4.94 -6.83 4.90
CA PRO A 101 -5.52 -7.41 6.11
C PRO A 101 -6.25 -8.73 5.87
N GLU A 102 -6.97 -8.86 4.76
CA GLU A 102 -7.66 -10.09 4.37
C GLU A 102 -6.70 -11.23 4.01
N GLN A 103 -5.60 -10.92 3.31
CA GLN A 103 -4.56 -11.93 3.03
C GLN A 103 -3.84 -12.37 4.32
N ALA A 104 -3.56 -11.43 5.23
CA ALA A 104 -2.97 -11.74 6.54
C ALA A 104 -3.86 -12.69 7.38
N ARG A 105 -5.18 -12.72 7.13
CA ARG A 105 -6.14 -13.65 7.73
C ARG A 105 -6.31 -14.95 6.94
N GLY A 106 -5.54 -15.15 5.89
CA GLY A 106 -5.61 -16.36 5.05
C GLY A 106 -6.69 -16.33 3.96
N SER A 107 -7.33 -15.18 3.73
CA SER A 107 -8.29 -15.04 2.63
C SER A 107 -7.57 -14.94 1.28
N LYS A 108 -8.25 -15.35 0.22
CA LYS A 108 -7.74 -15.20 -1.15
C LYS A 108 -7.59 -13.71 -1.50
N ALA A 109 -6.50 -13.39 -2.20
CA ALA A 109 -6.29 -12.04 -2.72
C ALA A 109 -7.36 -11.66 -3.76
N THR A 110 -7.71 -10.40 -3.76
CA THR A 110 -8.67 -9.80 -4.69
C THR A 110 -8.10 -8.53 -5.32
N VAL A 111 -8.84 -7.91 -6.23
CA VAL A 111 -8.53 -6.57 -6.76
C VAL A 111 -8.27 -5.57 -5.63
N GLN A 112 -9.05 -5.63 -4.55
CA GLN A 112 -8.91 -4.73 -3.41
C GLN A 112 -7.67 -5.05 -2.56
N SER A 113 -7.15 -6.27 -2.61
CA SER A 113 -5.86 -6.62 -1.98
C SER A 113 -4.69 -5.94 -2.71
N ASP A 114 -4.71 -5.94 -4.05
CA ASP A 114 -3.71 -5.21 -4.84
C ASP A 114 -3.79 -3.69 -4.59
N ILE A 115 -5.01 -3.13 -4.45
CA ILE A 115 -5.21 -1.72 -4.10
C ILE A 115 -4.59 -1.39 -2.74
N TYR A 116 -4.75 -2.25 -1.75
CA TYR A 116 -4.11 -2.08 -0.45
C TYR A 116 -2.57 -2.05 -0.57
N ALA A 117 -2.01 -3.00 -1.28
CA ALA A 117 -0.56 -3.05 -1.54
C ALA A 117 -0.06 -1.78 -2.23
N MET A 118 -0.79 -1.27 -3.23
CA MET A 118 -0.48 0.01 -3.89
C MET A 118 -0.54 1.18 -2.90
N GLY A 119 -1.48 1.20 -1.97
CA GLY A 119 -1.54 2.19 -0.90
C GLY A 119 -0.31 2.16 0.01
N ILE A 120 0.20 0.98 0.38
CA ILE A 120 1.43 0.83 1.18
C ILE A 120 2.66 1.28 0.39
N ILE A 121 2.75 0.92 -0.90
CA ILE A 121 3.82 1.41 -1.78
C ILE A 121 3.79 2.94 -1.85
N PHE A 122 2.61 3.52 -1.96
CA PHE A 122 2.45 4.97 -2.05
C PHE A 122 2.85 5.69 -0.76
N TYR A 123 2.50 5.11 0.40
CA TYR A 123 3.00 5.55 1.70
C TYR A 123 4.53 5.59 1.71
N GLU A 124 5.17 4.51 1.28
CA GLU A 124 6.63 4.39 1.26
C GLU A 124 7.29 5.40 0.31
N MET A 125 6.71 5.69 -0.86
CA MET A 125 7.18 6.74 -1.75
C MET A 125 7.20 8.11 -1.09
N LEU A 126 6.17 8.44 -0.29
CA LEU A 126 5.95 9.75 0.31
C LEU A 126 6.70 9.96 1.63
N THR A 127 7.11 8.88 2.31
CA THR A 127 7.79 8.94 3.62
C THR A 127 9.23 8.41 3.58
N GLY A 128 9.54 7.50 2.65
CA GLY A 128 10.84 6.80 2.58
C GLY A 128 10.90 5.52 3.39
N HIS A 129 9.85 5.15 4.10
CA HIS A 129 9.81 3.91 4.90
C HIS A 129 8.42 3.25 4.89
N ILE A 130 8.38 2.00 5.30
CA ILE A 130 7.15 1.21 5.42
C ILE A 130 6.37 1.59 6.68
N PRO A 131 5.02 1.55 6.67
CA PRO A 131 4.22 1.94 7.83
C PRO A 131 4.24 0.91 8.98
N TYR A 132 4.54 -0.34 8.69
CA TYR A 132 4.53 -1.44 9.65
C TYR A 132 5.80 -2.27 9.54
N ASP A 133 6.48 -2.45 10.67
CA ASP A 133 7.72 -3.24 10.77
C ASP A 133 7.74 -4.05 12.08
N GLY A 134 8.60 -5.06 12.15
CA GLY A 134 8.72 -5.92 13.34
C GLY A 134 9.64 -7.10 13.13
N ASP A 135 9.93 -7.81 14.23
CA ASP A 135 10.91 -8.89 14.29
C ASP A 135 10.46 -10.19 13.60
N SER A 136 9.19 -10.29 13.22
CA SER A 136 8.65 -11.47 12.54
C SER A 136 7.54 -11.11 11.54
N ALA A 137 7.38 -11.97 10.53
CA ALA A 137 6.29 -11.86 9.57
C ALA A 137 4.91 -11.83 10.24
N VAL A 138 4.73 -12.60 11.32
CA VAL A 138 3.48 -12.62 12.09
C VAL A 138 3.21 -11.28 12.76
N THR A 139 4.23 -10.67 13.39
CA THR A 139 4.12 -9.36 14.02
C THR A 139 3.74 -8.28 13.01
N ILE A 140 4.37 -8.29 11.83
CA ILE A 140 4.06 -7.34 10.75
C ILE A 140 2.63 -7.57 10.23
N ALA A 141 2.25 -8.82 9.95
CA ALA A 141 0.91 -9.17 9.49
C ALA A 141 -0.17 -8.71 10.48
N LEU A 142 0.02 -8.89 11.78
CA LEU A 142 -0.88 -8.40 12.83
C LEU A 142 -1.09 -6.89 12.77
N GLN A 143 -0.04 -6.12 12.49
CA GLN A 143 -0.14 -4.66 12.40
C GLN A 143 -1.02 -4.21 11.23
N HIS A 144 -1.00 -4.94 10.09
CA HIS A 144 -1.84 -4.61 8.94
C HIS A 144 -3.34 -4.59 9.24
N PHE A 145 -3.83 -5.35 10.20
CA PHE A 145 -5.25 -5.31 10.56
C PHE A 145 -5.56 -4.67 11.92
N GLN A 146 -4.59 -4.51 12.81
CA GLN A 146 -4.80 -3.95 14.15
C GLN A 146 -4.41 -2.48 14.27
N LYS A 147 -3.29 -2.06 13.65
CA LYS A 147 -2.78 -0.70 13.79
C LYS A 147 -3.37 0.24 12.72
N PRO A 148 -3.75 1.47 13.10
CA PRO A 148 -4.07 2.49 12.12
C PRO A 148 -2.85 2.80 11.25
N LEU A 149 -3.09 3.33 10.04
CA LEU A 149 -2.00 3.85 9.21
C LEU A 149 -1.40 5.07 9.92
N PRO A 150 -0.06 5.12 10.11
CA PRO A 150 0.59 6.33 10.61
C PRO A 150 0.33 7.52 9.66
N SER A 151 0.24 8.72 10.20
CA SER A 151 -0.01 9.90 9.37
C SER A 151 1.23 10.27 8.56
N ILE A 152 1.07 10.32 7.23
CA ILE A 152 2.12 10.79 6.33
C ILE A 152 2.47 12.25 6.64
N ARG A 153 1.46 13.08 6.93
CA ARG A 153 1.62 14.51 7.15
C ARG A 153 2.26 14.88 8.49
N GLU A 154 2.31 13.97 9.45
CA GLU A 154 3.11 14.15 10.65
C GLU A 154 4.61 14.07 10.34
N GLU A 155 5.00 13.26 9.37
CA GLU A 155 6.39 13.07 8.97
C GLU A 155 6.80 13.98 7.80
N ASN A 156 5.92 14.12 6.80
CA ASN A 156 6.13 14.93 5.60
C ASN A 156 5.01 15.96 5.44
N LYS A 157 5.21 17.15 6.00
CA LYS A 157 4.24 18.25 5.98
C LYS A 157 3.95 18.83 4.59
N ASN A 158 4.81 18.52 3.60
CA ASN A 158 4.62 18.97 2.22
C ASN A 158 3.54 18.16 1.48
N VAL A 159 3.12 17.04 2.03
CA VAL A 159 2.05 16.21 1.44
C VAL A 159 0.69 16.87 1.68
N PRO A 160 -0.09 17.21 0.62
CA PRO A 160 -1.44 17.72 0.77
C PRO A 160 -2.38 16.70 1.43
N GLN A 161 -3.41 17.18 2.14
CA GLN A 161 -4.36 16.28 2.78
C GLN A 161 -5.12 15.40 1.78
N ALA A 162 -5.46 15.93 0.61
CA ALA A 162 -6.10 15.15 -0.45
C ALA A 162 -5.24 13.98 -0.92
N LEU A 163 -3.92 14.16 -1.01
CA LEU A 163 -2.99 13.09 -1.37
C LEU A 163 -2.88 12.05 -0.24
N GLU A 164 -2.76 12.48 1.01
CA GLU A 164 -2.81 11.55 2.16
C GLU A 164 -4.12 10.78 2.20
N ASN A 165 -5.26 11.41 1.89
CA ASN A 165 -6.57 10.76 1.87
C ASN A 165 -6.66 9.64 0.83
N VAL A 166 -5.99 9.77 -0.32
CA VAL A 166 -5.89 8.68 -1.30
C VAL A 166 -5.20 7.46 -0.68
N VAL A 167 -4.11 7.67 0.05
CA VAL A 167 -3.39 6.58 0.73
C VAL A 167 -4.25 5.98 1.84
N ILE A 168 -4.89 6.82 2.67
CA ILE A 168 -5.78 6.37 3.76
C ILE A 168 -6.91 5.49 3.19
N LYS A 169 -7.56 5.91 2.10
CA LYS A 169 -8.65 5.13 1.48
C LYS A 169 -8.14 3.84 0.86
N ALA A 170 -7.00 3.86 0.17
CA ALA A 170 -6.38 2.66 -0.41
C ALA A 170 -6.01 1.63 0.66
N THR A 171 -5.57 2.07 1.85
CA THR A 171 -5.14 1.22 2.96
C THR A 171 -6.21 1.00 4.03
N ALA A 172 -7.47 1.32 3.74
CA ALA A 172 -8.58 1.08 4.66
C ALA A 172 -8.66 -0.40 5.03
N LYS A 173 -8.87 -0.68 6.33
CA LYS A 173 -8.88 -2.07 6.86
C LYS A 173 -10.11 -2.84 6.38
N LYS A 174 -11.25 -2.17 6.31
CA LYS A 174 -12.50 -2.74 5.79
C LYS A 174 -12.53 -2.60 4.27
N LEU A 175 -12.95 -3.65 3.58
CA LEU A 175 -13.12 -3.64 2.12
C LEU A 175 -14.17 -2.62 1.65
N THR A 176 -15.21 -2.38 2.46
CA THR A 176 -16.27 -1.40 2.18
C THR A 176 -15.78 0.04 2.15
N ASP A 177 -14.72 0.35 2.92
CA ASP A 177 -14.16 1.69 3.07
C ASP A 177 -13.03 1.93 2.06
N ARG A 178 -12.52 0.85 1.45
CA ARG A 178 -11.46 0.88 0.43
C ARG A 178 -12.03 1.16 -0.96
N TYR A 179 -11.20 1.65 -1.88
CA TYR A 179 -11.59 1.72 -3.30
C TYR A 179 -12.09 0.36 -3.81
N LYS A 180 -13.17 0.38 -4.58
CA LYS A 180 -13.75 -0.83 -5.18
C LYS A 180 -12.98 -1.31 -6.41
N SER A 181 -12.31 -0.37 -7.08
CA SER A 181 -11.52 -0.65 -8.28
C SER A 181 -10.33 0.28 -8.39
N VAL A 182 -9.35 -0.14 -9.18
CA VAL A 182 -8.19 0.68 -9.54
C VAL A 182 -8.63 1.95 -10.31
N ALA A 183 -9.70 1.85 -11.11
CA ALA A 183 -10.24 2.99 -11.83
C ALA A 183 -10.76 4.07 -10.87
N GLU A 184 -11.45 3.69 -9.79
CA GLU A 184 -11.89 4.62 -8.75
C GLU A 184 -10.70 5.31 -8.07
N MET A 185 -9.66 4.55 -7.69
CA MET A 185 -8.45 5.10 -7.11
C MET A 185 -7.73 6.05 -8.08
N TYR A 186 -7.66 5.71 -9.36
CA TYR A 186 -7.03 6.56 -10.37
C TYR A 186 -7.73 7.91 -10.54
N VAL A 187 -9.06 7.93 -10.55
CA VAL A 187 -9.84 9.18 -10.63
C VAL A 187 -9.54 10.08 -9.43
N ASP A 188 -9.51 9.52 -8.22
CA ASP A 188 -9.21 10.27 -7.00
C ASP A 188 -7.75 10.79 -7.01
N LEU A 189 -6.79 9.93 -7.38
CA LEU A 189 -5.39 10.30 -7.53
C LEU A 189 -5.19 11.44 -8.53
N SER A 190 -5.87 11.42 -9.66
CA SER A 190 -5.68 12.39 -10.75
C SER A 190 -6.01 13.84 -10.35
N SER A 191 -6.80 14.04 -9.30
CA SER A 191 -7.21 15.35 -8.81
C SER A 191 -6.61 15.73 -7.45
N CYS A 192 -5.85 14.83 -6.79
CA CYS A 192 -5.42 15.03 -5.40
C CYS A 192 -4.44 16.22 -5.20
N LEU A 193 -3.79 16.68 -6.26
CA LEU A 193 -2.92 17.88 -6.24
C LEU A 193 -3.62 19.13 -6.78
N SER A 194 -4.90 19.05 -7.12
CA SER A 194 -5.63 20.18 -7.67
C SER A 194 -5.88 21.27 -6.62
N TYR A 195 -5.95 22.52 -7.07
CA TYR A 195 -6.17 23.67 -6.20
C TYR A 195 -7.51 23.60 -5.45
N GLU A 196 -8.54 23.01 -6.06
CA GLU A 196 -9.87 22.84 -5.49
C GLU A 196 -9.84 21.97 -4.23
N ARG A 197 -8.87 21.03 -4.14
CA ARG A 197 -8.72 20.09 -3.03
C ARG A 197 -7.73 20.55 -1.94
N ARG A 198 -7.15 21.75 -2.04
CA ARG A 198 -6.12 22.25 -1.10
C ARG A 198 -6.56 22.31 0.37
N ASN A 199 -7.87 22.49 0.61
CA ASN A 199 -8.47 22.59 1.96
C ASN A 199 -9.25 21.32 2.34
N GLU A 200 -8.99 20.19 1.69
CA GLU A 200 -9.66 18.93 2.00
C GLU A 200 -9.38 18.52 3.45
N LYS A 201 -10.42 18.02 4.12
CA LYS A 201 -10.29 17.50 5.49
C LYS A 201 -9.75 16.07 5.47
N LYS A 202 -9.08 15.67 6.55
CA LYS A 202 -8.60 14.30 6.73
C LYS A 202 -9.77 13.32 6.66
N LEU A 203 -9.61 12.28 5.86
CA LEU A 203 -10.55 11.17 5.79
C LEU A 203 -10.47 10.34 7.08
N VAL A 204 -11.61 10.16 7.74
CA VAL A 204 -11.76 9.36 8.96
C VAL A 204 -12.93 8.41 8.76
N PHE A 205 -12.74 7.12 9.04
CA PHE A 205 -13.81 6.12 8.99
C PHE A 205 -14.55 6.05 10.34
N GLU A 206 -15.85 5.77 10.32
CA GLU A 206 -16.73 5.85 11.52
C GLU A 206 -16.26 5.04 12.73
N ASP A 207 -15.61 3.90 12.52
CA ASP A 207 -15.10 3.08 13.63
C ASP A 207 -13.87 3.69 14.32
N GLN A 208 -13.08 4.48 13.62
CA GLN A 208 -11.94 5.22 14.19
C GLN A 208 -12.43 6.41 15.01
N ALA A 209 -13.45 7.10 14.54
CA ALA A 209 -14.07 8.22 15.27
C ALA A 209 -14.66 7.81 16.64
N LYS A 210 -15.10 6.54 16.76
CA LYS A 210 -15.60 5.99 18.04
C LYS A 210 -14.51 5.56 19.02
N ALA A 211 -13.30 5.25 18.53
CA ALA A 211 -12.16 4.90 19.37
C ALA A 211 -11.53 6.13 20.02
N ASP A 212 -11.42 7.24 19.29
CA ASP A 212 -10.84 8.49 19.78
C ASP A 212 -11.71 9.20 20.86
N THR A 213 -13.04 8.97 20.84
CA THR A 213 -13.97 9.51 21.85
C THR A 213 -14.00 8.73 23.16
N LYS A 214 -13.41 7.52 23.22
CA LYS A 214 -13.39 6.69 24.43
C LYS A 214 -12.18 6.89 25.35
N THR A 215 -11.21 7.72 25.02
CA THR A 215 -9.94 7.86 25.72
C THR A 215 -9.80 9.13 26.56
N LEU A 216 -10.89 9.64 27.14
CA LEU A 216 -10.76 10.62 28.22
C LEU A 216 -11.40 10.03 29.50
N PRO A 217 -10.59 9.61 30.50
CA PRO A 217 -11.14 9.29 31.80
C PRO A 217 -11.65 10.61 32.45
N LYS A 218 -12.95 10.63 32.76
CA LYS A 218 -13.52 11.70 33.59
C LYS A 218 -12.83 11.65 34.94
N VAL A 219 -11.99 12.64 35.21
CA VAL A 219 -11.49 12.90 36.57
C VAL A 219 -12.64 13.50 37.36
N SER A 220 -13.20 12.74 38.28
CA SER A 220 -14.16 13.25 39.27
C SER A 220 -13.42 14.11 40.28
N PRO A 221 -13.92 15.32 40.64
CA PRO A 221 -13.29 16.12 41.67
C PRO A 221 -13.52 15.47 43.04
N THR A 222 -12.43 15.26 43.76
CA THR A 222 -12.46 14.83 45.18
C THR A 222 -13.12 15.89 46.04
N PRO A 223 -14.06 15.55 46.96
CA PRO A 223 -14.61 16.49 47.89
C PRO A 223 -13.55 16.90 48.90
N LYS A 224 -13.37 18.20 49.08
CA LYS A 224 -12.60 18.75 50.24
C LYS A 224 -13.39 18.50 51.49
N THR A 225 -12.88 17.68 52.40
CA THR A 225 -13.33 17.58 53.78
C THR A 225 -12.80 18.76 54.56
N ALA A 226 -13.69 19.42 55.28
CA ALA A 226 -13.44 20.46 56.25
C ALA A 226 -12.74 19.88 57.49
#